data_5bbc8fb16c1b5e086b4a3ec56c8d7910
#
_entry.id   5bbc8fb16c1b5e086b4a3ec56c8d7910
#
_cell.length_a   1.000
_cell.length_b   1.000
_cell.length_c   1.000
_cell.angle_alpha   90.00
_cell.angle_beta   90.00
_cell.angle_gamma   90.00
#
_symmetry.space_group_name_H-M   'P 1'
#
loop_
_entity.id
_entity.type
_entity.pdbx_description
1 polymer ?
#
loop_
_entity_poly.entity_id
_entity_poly.type
_entity_poly.pdbx_seq_one_letter_code
_entity_poly.pdbx_strand_id
1 'polypeptide(L)'
;MATQTSTERGSWNSRLGFILAAAGSAVGLGNIWGFPTKVATEGGAAYLIIYLLCTFLIGFPVMVAELSIGRASRRNPVGAFKVLSDNKFFPLVGLWGVICGVMILSFYSVIAGWAFGYAFEEIFYFLGWNQMAELLTNTGNGWKNALLAVIFMLATIKIITGGVSEGIEKATKTMMPLLIGIIITMILYVFTQDGAMEGVREYLLPDFSRITTDLIFSAMGQAFFSLSLGMGALITYGSYLSKKENIPQLAAFVTLADVGIAFLAGLLIIPAMYVARSAGIEIFVGDQLASSTDLVFQILPALFHTIGGFIGVTLGVVFFLLLSIAALKSTISLLEVPVSYVIDEHKIERSKSAWFVGLGVTIISVIIAFRTSLIGSFSYIFSDLGLPIGGLLICLFIAFVWKKEQAFNELEHGFPRIKESLFAKVWPVFLYVICPAAIAYNIISNFL
;
A
#
# COMPACT_ATOMS: atom_id res chain seq x y z
N MET A 1 19.96 -8.94 40.60
CA MET A 1 20.09 -9.24 39.17
C MET A 1 18.74 -9.74 38.70
N ALA A 2 17.89 -8.87 38.17
CA ALA A 2 16.62 -9.25 37.59
C ALA A 2 16.91 -9.58 36.12
N THR A 3 16.77 -10.84 35.75
CA THR A 3 16.74 -11.29 34.36
C THR A 3 15.56 -10.61 33.66
N GLN A 4 15.86 -9.54 32.97
CA GLN A 4 14.94 -9.00 31.95
C GLN A 4 14.73 -10.10 30.92
N THR A 5 13.59 -10.77 30.98
CA THR A 5 13.04 -11.48 29.84
C THR A 5 12.76 -10.40 28.80
N SER A 6 13.73 -10.16 27.92
CA SER A 6 13.50 -9.45 26.68
C SER A 6 12.44 -10.26 25.94
N THR A 7 11.21 -9.75 25.87
CA THR A 7 10.28 -10.17 24.83
C THR A 7 11.04 -9.94 23.53
N GLU A 8 11.54 -11.03 22.93
CA GLU A 8 12.38 -10.95 21.74
C GLU A 8 11.58 -10.26 20.65
N ARG A 9 11.93 -9.00 20.41
CA ARG A 9 11.44 -8.29 19.22
C ARG A 9 12.00 -9.06 18.04
N GLY A 10 11.11 -9.57 17.18
CA GLY A 10 11.50 -10.26 15.95
C GLY A 10 12.50 -9.43 15.14
N SER A 11 13.31 -10.10 14.37
CA SER A 11 14.25 -9.49 13.41
C SER A 11 14.04 -10.13 12.04
N TRP A 12 14.44 -9.42 11.00
CA TRP A 12 14.46 -10.00 9.67
C TRP A 12 15.58 -11.06 9.57
N ASN A 13 15.26 -12.21 9.01
CA ASN A 13 16.25 -13.28 8.80
C ASN A 13 17.22 -12.98 7.65
N SER A 14 16.77 -12.16 6.70
CA SER A 14 17.57 -11.84 5.52
C SER A 14 17.26 -10.45 4.98
N ARG A 15 18.24 -9.83 4.31
CA ARG A 15 18.08 -8.59 3.56
C ARG A 15 16.97 -8.68 2.51
N LEU A 16 16.95 -9.79 1.76
CA LEU A 16 15.90 -10.05 0.76
C LEU A 16 14.52 -10.15 1.43
N GLY A 17 14.45 -10.80 2.61
CA GLY A 17 13.21 -10.91 3.37
C GLY A 17 12.65 -9.55 3.77
N PHE A 18 13.50 -8.63 4.24
CA PHE A 18 13.10 -7.25 4.51
C PHE A 18 12.60 -6.54 3.23
N ILE A 19 13.38 -6.61 2.13
CA ILE A 19 12.99 -5.95 0.87
C ILE A 19 11.63 -6.45 0.39
N LEU A 20 11.42 -7.77 0.39
CA LEU A 20 10.15 -8.37 -0.03
C LEU A 20 9.00 -8.01 0.92
N ALA A 21 9.26 -7.92 2.23
CA ALA A 21 8.24 -7.54 3.20
C ALA A 21 7.88 -6.05 3.10
N ALA A 22 8.87 -5.16 3.00
CA ALA A 22 8.65 -3.73 2.85
C ALA A 22 8.04 -3.38 1.49
N ALA A 23 8.54 -3.98 0.40
CA ALA A 23 7.89 -3.90 -0.90
C ALA A 23 6.50 -4.53 -0.89
N GLY A 24 6.29 -5.64 -0.15
CA GLY A 24 4.97 -6.25 0.05
C GLY A 24 4.01 -5.37 0.83
N SER A 25 4.50 -4.55 1.75
CA SER A 25 3.71 -3.51 2.42
C SER A 25 3.27 -2.42 1.45
N ALA A 26 4.19 -1.97 0.62
CA ALA A 26 3.94 -0.95 -0.39
C ALA A 26 3.02 -1.49 -1.51
N VAL A 27 3.33 -2.67 -2.06
CA VAL A 27 2.57 -3.29 -3.17
C VAL A 27 1.26 -3.89 -2.69
N GLY A 28 0.15 -3.19 -2.92
CA GLY A 28 -1.20 -3.58 -2.52
C GLY A 28 -2.27 -3.24 -3.56
N LEU A 29 -3.49 -3.03 -3.09
CA LEU A 29 -4.60 -2.54 -3.93
C LEU A 29 -4.27 -1.17 -4.54
N GLY A 30 -3.46 -0.36 -3.85
CA GLY A 30 -3.02 0.93 -4.36
C GLY A 30 -2.30 0.84 -5.71
N ASN A 31 -1.49 -0.21 -5.93
CA ASN A 31 -0.75 -0.40 -7.18
C ASN A 31 -1.58 -1.08 -8.27
N ILE A 32 -2.43 -2.06 -7.88
CA ILE A 32 -3.13 -2.91 -8.85
C ILE A 32 -4.51 -2.35 -9.20
N TRP A 33 -5.09 -1.59 -8.31
CA TRP A 33 -6.40 -0.96 -8.50
C TRP A 33 -6.31 0.57 -8.52
N GLY A 34 -5.84 1.20 -7.45
CA GLY A 34 -5.85 2.66 -7.29
C GLY A 34 -5.04 3.36 -8.37
N PHE A 35 -3.78 2.98 -8.58
CA PHE A 35 -2.90 3.59 -9.56
C PHE A 35 -3.41 3.46 -11.01
N PRO A 36 -3.77 2.27 -11.54
CA PRO A 36 -4.30 2.18 -12.90
C PRO A 36 -5.61 2.96 -13.09
N THR A 37 -6.47 3.00 -12.07
CA THR A 37 -7.71 3.79 -12.11
C THR A 37 -7.39 5.27 -12.27
N LYS A 38 -6.47 5.82 -11.48
CA LYS A 38 -6.04 7.22 -11.59
C LYS A 38 -5.35 7.51 -12.93
N VAL A 39 -4.51 6.61 -13.42
CA VAL A 39 -3.95 6.72 -14.77
C VAL A 39 -5.06 6.85 -15.82
N ALA A 40 -6.07 5.99 -15.74
CA ALA A 40 -7.16 6.00 -16.70
C ALA A 40 -8.03 7.25 -16.64
N THR A 41 -8.21 7.85 -15.45
CA THR A 41 -9.12 9.00 -15.23
C THR A 41 -8.43 10.35 -15.25
N GLU A 42 -7.14 10.42 -14.93
CA GLU A 42 -6.48 11.68 -14.60
C GLU A 42 -5.35 12.07 -15.58
N GLY A 43 -5.21 11.41 -16.72
CA GLY A 43 -4.29 11.90 -17.76
C GLY A 43 -3.33 10.89 -18.36
N GLY A 44 -3.58 9.58 -18.20
CA GLY A 44 -2.82 8.53 -18.90
C GLY A 44 -1.34 8.53 -18.54
N ALA A 45 -0.48 8.51 -19.56
CA ALA A 45 0.97 8.51 -19.40
C ALA A 45 1.51 9.76 -18.70
N ALA A 46 0.82 10.92 -18.78
CA ALA A 46 1.23 12.12 -18.05
C ALA A 46 1.13 11.90 -16.52
N TYR A 47 0.05 11.26 -16.06
CA TYR A 47 -0.10 10.86 -14.66
C TYR A 47 1.02 9.92 -14.20
N LEU A 48 1.35 8.90 -15.02
CA LEU A 48 2.45 7.98 -14.73
C LEU A 48 3.77 8.73 -14.48
N ILE A 49 4.12 9.69 -15.35
CA ILE A 49 5.36 10.46 -15.21
C ILE A 49 5.37 11.26 -13.91
N ILE A 50 4.28 11.97 -13.60
CA ILE A 50 4.18 12.78 -12.37
C ILE A 50 4.21 11.88 -11.13
N TYR A 51 3.53 10.73 -11.16
CA TYR A 51 3.60 9.74 -10.08
C TYR A 51 5.04 9.26 -9.84
N LEU A 52 5.79 8.93 -10.90
CA LEU A 52 7.21 8.56 -10.78
C LEU A 52 8.03 9.67 -10.13
N LEU A 53 7.85 10.92 -10.59
CA LEU A 53 8.55 12.06 -10.01
C LEU A 53 8.21 12.24 -8.52
N CYS A 54 6.93 12.21 -8.14
CA CYS A 54 6.51 12.30 -6.75
C CYS A 54 7.07 11.15 -5.90
N THR A 55 7.07 9.94 -6.42
CA THR A 55 7.56 8.75 -5.70
C THR A 55 9.05 8.85 -5.41
N PHE A 56 9.88 9.25 -6.40
CA PHE A 56 11.34 9.33 -6.20
C PHE A 56 11.78 10.63 -5.51
N LEU A 57 11.13 11.76 -5.77
CA LEU A 57 11.56 13.05 -5.22
C LEU A 57 10.97 13.34 -3.83
N ILE A 58 9.79 12.77 -3.51
CA ILE A 58 9.12 13.02 -2.24
C ILE A 58 9.04 11.72 -1.43
N GLY A 59 8.48 10.67 -2.00
CA GLY A 59 8.26 9.40 -1.29
C GLY A 59 9.55 8.74 -0.82
N PHE A 60 10.55 8.59 -1.69
CA PHE A 60 11.83 7.96 -1.34
C PHE A 60 12.59 8.70 -0.20
N PRO A 61 12.75 10.04 -0.19
CA PRO A 61 13.35 10.73 0.94
C PRO A 61 12.62 10.52 2.27
N VAL A 62 11.28 10.51 2.27
CA VAL A 62 10.47 10.25 3.45
C VAL A 62 10.61 8.80 3.90
N MET A 63 10.66 7.83 2.97
CA MET A 63 10.91 6.42 3.29
C MET A 63 12.23 6.23 4.03
N VAL A 64 13.33 6.84 3.54
CA VAL A 64 14.63 6.80 4.23
C VAL A 64 14.52 7.37 5.63
N ALA A 65 13.75 8.45 5.80
CA ALA A 65 13.49 9.08 7.10
C ALA A 65 12.80 8.11 8.08
N GLU A 66 11.69 7.51 7.67
CA GLU A 66 10.93 6.56 8.50
C GLU A 66 11.75 5.33 8.90
N LEU A 67 12.43 4.71 7.94
CA LEU A 67 13.31 3.55 8.20
C LEU A 67 14.43 3.91 9.18
N SER A 68 14.99 5.11 9.07
CA SER A 68 16.06 5.59 9.98
C SER A 68 15.55 5.79 11.39
N ILE A 69 14.37 6.43 11.56
CA ILE A 69 13.70 6.60 12.86
C ILE A 69 13.43 5.23 13.49
N GLY A 70 12.88 4.29 12.71
CA GLY A 70 12.58 2.94 13.18
C GLY A 70 13.83 2.21 13.65
N ARG A 71 14.90 2.18 12.83
CA ARG A 71 16.15 1.49 13.16
C ARG A 71 16.88 2.10 14.34
N ALA A 72 16.92 3.43 14.44
CA ALA A 72 17.57 4.14 15.54
C ALA A 72 16.89 3.86 16.87
N SER A 73 15.56 3.90 16.90
CA SER A 73 14.78 3.75 18.12
C SER A 73 14.57 2.31 18.57
N ARG A 74 14.52 1.36 17.63
CA ARG A 74 14.14 -0.03 17.92
C ARG A 74 12.77 -0.16 18.59
N ARG A 75 11.83 0.74 18.26
CA ARG A 75 10.49 0.82 18.87
C ARG A 75 9.40 0.93 17.83
N ASN A 76 8.15 0.69 18.28
CA ASN A 76 6.95 1.05 17.53
C ASN A 76 6.92 2.56 17.24
N PRO A 77 6.03 3.06 16.35
CA PRO A 77 6.02 4.48 15.97
C PRO A 77 5.92 5.44 17.16
N VAL A 78 5.07 5.16 18.16
CA VAL A 78 4.92 6.02 19.34
C VAL A 78 6.19 6.01 20.20
N GLY A 79 6.70 4.82 20.47
CA GLY A 79 7.93 4.61 21.25
C GLY A 79 9.16 5.18 20.56
N ALA A 80 9.19 5.19 19.22
CA ALA A 80 10.28 5.76 18.44
C ALA A 80 10.46 7.25 18.74
N PHE A 81 9.39 8.01 18.66
CA PHE A 81 9.43 9.44 18.95
C PHE A 81 9.70 9.74 20.43
N LYS A 82 9.23 8.88 21.37
CA LYS A 82 9.57 9.01 22.79
C LYS A 82 11.06 8.84 23.10
N VAL A 83 11.73 7.92 22.37
CA VAL A 83 13.15 7.63 22.58
C VAL A 83 14.05 8.67 21.92
N LEU A 84 13.64 9.19 20.76
CA LEU A 84 14.47 10.11 19.96
C LEU A 84 14.24 11.59 20.30
N SER A 85 13.28 11.92 21.16
CA SER A 85 12.95 13.29 21.55
C SER A 85 12.35 13.39 22.94
N ASP A 86 12.75 14.41 23.68
CA ASP A 86 12.14 14.80 24.96
C ASP A 86 10.83 15.59 24.80
N ASN A 87 10.49 15.99 23.57
CA ASN A 87 9.29 16.75 23.28
C ASN A 87 8.04 15.85 23.26
N LYS A 88 7.13 16.10 24.20
CA LYS A 88 5.89 15.33 24.40
C LYS A 88 4.90 15.39 23.22
N PHE A 89 5.07 16.29 22.25
CA PHE A 89 4.22 16.38 21.07
C PHE A 89 4.47 15.24 20.08
N PHE A 90 5.74 14.87 19.84
CA PHE A 90 6.07 13.93 18.78
C PHE A 90 5.55 12.49 18.98
N PRO A 91 5.42 11.95 20.20
CA PRO A 91 4.69 10.70 20.42
C PRO A 91 3.26 10.68 19.86
N LEU A 92 2.59 11.86 19.79
CA LEU A 92 1.28 11.99 19.17
C LEU A 92 1.33 11.82 17.64
N VAL A 93 2.46 12.16 17.00
CA VAL A 93 2.69 11.88 15.57
C VAL A 93 2.73 10.37 15.33
N GLY A 94 3.45 9.63 16.18
CA GLY A 94 3.46 8.16 16.14
C GLY A 94 2.07 7.57 16.38
N LEU A 95 1.31 8.11 17.34
CA LEU A 95 -0.06 7.68 17.62
C LEU A 95 -1.00 7.97 16.45
N TRP A 96 -0.86 9.12 15.79
CA TRP A 96 -1.59 9.44 14.57
C TRP A 96 -1.37 8.39 13.49
N GLY A 97 -0.10 8.00 13.25
CA GLY A 97 0.23 6.93 12.32
C GLY A 97 -0.43 5.59 12.68
N VAL A 98 -0.44 5.21 13.96
CA VAL A 98 -1.13 4.01 14.45
C VAL A 98 -2.64 4.09 14.18
N ILE A 99 -3.27 5.24 14.46
CA ILE A 99 -4.70 5.46 14.20
C ILE A 99 -4.99 5.36 12.69
N CYS A 100 -4.21 6.03 11.85
CA CYS A 100 -4.34 5.91 10.39
C CYS A 100 -4.25 4.44 9.94
N GLY A 101 -3.26 3.69 10.43
CA GLY A 101 -3.10 2.27 10.13
C GLY A 101 -4.33 1.43 10.49
N VAL A 102 -4.90 1.63 11.69
CA VAL A 102 -6.12 0.94 12.15
C VAL A 102 -7.33 1.29 11.29
N MET A 103 -7.54 2.59 11.01
CA MET A 103 -8.70 3.05 10.26
C MET A 103 -8.63 2.64 8.79
N ILE A 104 -7.43 2.74 8.18
CA ILE A 104 -7.20 2.26 6.82
C ILE A 104 -7.44 0.75 6.75
N LEU A 105 -6.86 -0.04 7.65
CA LEU A 105 -7.07 -1.49 7.67
C LEU A 105 -8.54 -1.87 7.78
N SER A 106 -9.32 -1.09 8.52
CA SER A 106 -10.74 -1.37 8.75
C SER A 106 -11.58 -1.31 7.48
N PHE A 107 -11.40 -0.32 6.61
CA PHE A 107 -12.11 -0.27 5.34
C PHE A 107 -11.42 -1.11 4.24
N TYR A 108 -10.09 -1.17 4.27
CA TYR A 108 -9.29 -1.94 3.33
C TYR A 108 -9.62 -3.43 3.38
N SER A 109 -9.89 -3.99 4.56
CA SER A 109 -10.27 -5.39 4.71
C SER A 109 -11.63 -5.73 4.07
N VAL A 110 -12.56 -4.76 3.98
CA VAL A 110 -13.84 -4.94 3.27
C VAL A 110 -13.59 -5.03 1.77
N ILE A 111 -12.77 -4.13 1.21
CA ILE A 111 -12.41 -4.15 -0.22
C ILE A 111 -11.59 -5.40 -0.56
N ALA A 112 -10.67 -5.79 0.32
CA ALA A 112 -9.91 -7.03 0.17
C ALA A 112 -10.83 -8.27 0.19
N GLY A 113 -11.86 -8.24 1.03
CA GLY A 113 -12.91 -9.25 1.04
C GLY A 113 -13.67 -9.31 -0.29
N TRP A 114 -13.98 -8.15 -0.90
CA TRP A 114 -14.58 -8.15 -2.25
C TRP A 114 -13.68 -8.83 -3.27
N ALA A 115 -12.40 -8.48 -3.33
CA ALA A 115 -11.45 -9.11 -4.25
C ALA A 115 -11.42 -10.63 -4.08
N PHE A 116 -11.44 -11.11 -2.84
CA PHE A 116 -11.50 -12.54 -2.55
C PHE A 116 -12.84 -13.15 -2.99
N GLY A 117 -13.97 -12.46 -2.78
CA GLY A 117 -15.29 -12.89 -3.22
C GLY A 117 -15.40 -13.03 -4.74
N TYR A 118 -14.86 -12.09 -5.48
CA TYR A 118 -14.87 -12.11 -6.95
C TYR A 118 -14.09 -13.30 -7.54
N ALA A 119 -13.05 -13.80 -6.87
CA ALA A 119 -12.39 -15.02 -7.32
C ALA A 119 -13.32 -16.24 -7.32
N PHE A 120 -14.27 -16.31 -6.37
CA PHE A 120 -15.30 -17.36 -6.33
C PHE A 120 -16.47 -17.06 -7.26
N GLU A 121 -16.80 -15.79 -7.44
CA GLU A 121 -17.83 -15.35 -8.38
C GLU A 121 -17.55 -15.88 -9.78
N GLU A 122 -16.33 -15.73 -10.29
CA GLU A 122 -15.93 -16.23 -11.61
C GLU A 122 -16.18 -17.74 -11.75
N ILE A 123 -15.91 -18.52 -10.68
CA ILE A 123 -16.15 -19.96 -10.65
C ILE A 123 -17.67 -20.25 -10.70
N PHE A 124 -18.46 -19.55 -9.89
CA PHE A 124 -19.89 -19.76 -9.82
C PHE A 124 -20.61 -19.34 -11.10
N TYR A 125 -20.17 -18.25 -11.72
CA TYR A 125 -20.65 -17.82 -13.02
C TYR A 125 -20.41 -18.90 -14.09
N PHE A 126 -19.19 -19.44 -14.15
CA PHE A 126 -18.83 -20.51 -15.08
C PHE A 126 -19.65 -21.79 -14.88
N LEU A 127 -19.96 -22.13 -13.65
CA LEU A 127 -20.81 -23.29 -13.30
C LEU A 127 -22.31 -23.05 -13.53
N GLY A 128 -22.71 -21.83 -13.95
CA GLY A 128 -24.11 -21.46 -14.12
C GLY A 128 -24.87 -21.21 -12.82
N TRP A 129 -24.16 -21.03 -11.70
CA TRP A 129 -24.75 -20.72 -10.38
C TRP A 129 -24.94 -19.20 -10.22
N ASN A 130 -25.71 -18.60 -11.13
CA ASN A 130 -25.82 -17.15 -11.27
C ASN A 130 -26.27 -16.44 -9.99
N GLN A 131 -27.18 -17.03 -9.18
CA GLN A 131 -27.62 -16.43 -7.91
C GLN A 131 -26.47 -16.31 -6.89
N MET A 132 -25.55 -17.28 -6.87
CA MET A 132 -24.37 -17.23 -5.99
C MET A 132 -23.33 -16.24 -6.51
N ALA A 133 -23.15 -16.17 -7.82
CA ALA A 133 -22.28 -15.17 -8.44
C ALA A 133 -22.78 -13.75 -8.13
N GLU A 134 -24.07 -13.46 -8.36
CA GLU A 134 -24.69 -12.17 -8.06
C GLU A 134 -24.63 -11.81 -6.57
N LEU A 135 -24.78 -12.78 -5.67
CA LEU A 135 -24.59 -12.56 -4.24
C LEU A 135 -23.19 -12.05 -3.93
N LEU A 136 -22.14 -12.59 -4.59
CA LEU A 136 -20.75 -12.21 -4.32
C LEU A 136 -20.38 -10.85 -4.92
N THR A 137 -20.99 -10.43 -6.02
CA THR A 137 -20.76 -9.11 -6.63
C THR A 137 -21.55 -7.99 -5.98
N ASN A 138 -22.65 -8.29 -5.27
CA ASN A 138 -23.48 -7.29 -4.62
C ASN A 138 -22.74 -6.61 -3.45
N THR A 139 -22.09 -5.47 -3.70
CA THR A 139 -21.37 -4.67 -2.70
C THR A 139 -22.31 -4.02 -1.66
N GLY A 140 -23.60 -3.95 -1.92
CA GLY A 140 -24.63 -3.49 -0.97
C GLY A 140 -25.01 -4.51 0.11
N ASN A 141 -24.61 -5.78 -0.05
CA ASN A 141 -24.94 -6.83 0.92
C ASN A 141 -24.00 -6.82 2.13
N GLY A 142 -24.43 -6.17 3.23
CA GLY A 142 -23.63 -6.03 4.45
C GLY A 142 -23.20 -7.36 5.08
N TRP A 143 -24.05 -8.38 5.08
CA TRP A 143 -23.72 -9.70 5.66
C TRP A 143 -22.60 -10.41 4.88
N LYS A 144 -22.70 -10.42 3.55
CA LYS A 144 -21.64 -10.96 2.69
C LYS A 144 -20.34 -10.18 2.88
N ASN A 145 -20.39 -8.84 2.85
CA ASN A 145 -19.23 -8.00 3.05
C ASN A 145 -18.56 -8.27 4.41
N ALA A 146 -19.35 -8.37 5.48
CA ALA A 146 -18.86 -8.66 6.82
C ALA A 146 -18.21 -10.05 6.90
N LEU A 147 -18.83 -11.08 6.32
CA LEU A 147 -18.27 -12.43 6.30
C LEU A 147 -16.91 -12.46 5.60
N LEU A 148 -16.82 -11.87 4.39
CA LEU A 148 -15.57 -11.85 3.61
C LEU A 148 -14.48 -11.03 4.31
N ALA A 149 -14.82 -9.88 4.91
CA ALA A 149 -13.87 -9.07 5.69
C ALA A 149 -13.36 -9.84 6.92
N VAL A 150 -14.24 -10.56 7.64
CA VAL A 150 -13.83 -11.40 8.78
C VAL A 150 -12.87 -12.51 8.35
N ILE A 151 -13.17 -13.23 7.26
CA ILE A 151 -12.30 -14.29 6.72
C ILE A 151 -10.92 -13.70 6.40
N PHE A 152 -10.90 -12.54 5.75
CA PHE A 152 -9.66 -11.87 5.35
C PHE A 152 -8.85 -11.41 6.57
N MET A 153 -9.51 -10.82 7.57
CA MET A 153 -8.87 -10.42 8.82
C MET A 153 -8.35 -11.61 9.64
N LEU A 154 -9.06 -12.72 9.68
CA LEU A 154 -8.58 -13.94 10.34
C LEU A 154 -7.30 -14.47 9.69
N ALA A 155 -7.21 -14.46 8.35
CA ALA A 155 -5.99 -14.82 7.63
C ALA A 155 -4.84 -13.86 7.99
N THR A 156 -5.10 -12.55 8.03
CA THR A 156 -4.13 -11.52 8.43
C THR A 156 -3.63 -11.74 9.86
N ILE A 157 -4.53 -11.91 10.83
CA ILE A 157 -4.20 -12.16 12.24
C ILE A 157 -3.33 -13.41 12.37
N LYS A 158 -3.70 -14.50 11.68
CA LYS A 158 -2.96 -15.76 11.69
C LYS A 158 -1.50 -15.58 11.26
N ILE A 159 -1.25 -14.78 10.23
CA ILE A 159 0.11 -14.51 9.75
C ILE A 159 0.88 -13.67 10.78
N ILE A 160 0.26 -12.64 11.34
CA ILE A 160 0.88 -11.76 12.34
C ILE A 160 1.25 -12.50 13.63
N THR A 161 0.46 -13.47 14.06
CA THR A 161 0.81 -14.30 15.24
C THR A 161 2.11 -15.07 15.05
N GLY A 162 2.49 -15.41 13.82
CA GLY A 162 3.76 -16.09 13.48
C GLY A 162 5.01 -15.22 13.63
N GLY A 163 4.85 -13.91 13.87
CA GLY A 163 5.98 -12.99 14.08
C GLY A 163 6.60 -12.46 12.78
N VAL A 164 7.74 -11.77 12.92
CA VAL A 164 8.39 -11.08 11.80
C VAL A 164 8.97 -12.10 10.81
N SER A 165 9.74 -13.07 11.28
CA SER A 165 10.44 -13.99 10.39
C SER A 165 9.57 -15.15 9.89
N GLU A 166 8.85 -15.84 10.78
CA GLU A 166 8.04 -17.02 10.42
C GLU A 166 6.63 -16.65 9.90
N GLY A 167 6.14 -15.47 10.24
CA GLY A 167 4.87 -14.94 9.74
C GLY A 167 5.08 -14.05 8.51
N ILE A 168 5.49 -12.81 8.73
CA ILE A 168 5.53 -11.75 7.70
C ILE A 168 6.53 -12.09 6.59
N GLU A 169 7.80 -12.36 6.95
CA GLU A 169 8.86 -12.61 5.97
C GLU A 169 8.57 -13.86 5.13
N LYS A 170 8.13 -14.96 5.78
CA LYS A 170 7.79 -16.20 5.09
C LYS A 170 6.61 -16.04 4.14
N ALA A 171 5.56 -15.36 4.57
CA ALA A 171 4.39 -15.08 3.73
C ALA A 171 4.78 -14.25 2.50
N THR A 172 5.51 -13.15 2.69
CA THR A 172 5.86 -12.24 1.59
C THR A 172 6.87 -12.85 0.62
N LYS A 173 7.81 -13.68 1.06
CA LYS A 173 8.73 -14.44 0.19
C LYS A 173 8.01 -15.35 -0.81
N THR A 174 6.85 -15.88 -0.43
CA THR A 174 6.04 -16.72 -1.33
C THR A 174 5.10 -15.86 -2.20
N MET A 175 4.44 -14.87 -1.60
CA MET A 175 3.41 -14.08 -2.27
C MET A 175 3.98 -13.14 -3.34
N MET A 176 5.17 -12.53 -3.13
CA MET A 176 5.71 -11.56 -4.08
C MET A 176 6.09 -12.17 -5.43
N PRO A 177 6.87 -13.27 -5.49
CA PRO A 177 7.17 -13.91 -6.78
C PRO A 177 5.91 -14.43 -7.49
N LEU A 178 4.95 -14.98 -6.74
CA LEU A 178 3.69 -15.45 -7.30
C LEU A 178 2.91 -14.31 -7.94
N LEU A 179 2.79 -13.16 -7.24
CA LEU A 179 2.13 -11.96 -7.75
C LEU A 179 2.77 -11.48 -9.06
N ILE A 180 4.10 -11.36 -9.10
CA ILE A 180 4.83 -10.93 -10.30
C ILE A 180 4.61 -11.92 -11.45
N GLY A 181 4.68 -13.22 -11.18
CA GLY A 181 4.45 -14.27 -12.19
C GLY A 181 3.05 -14.19 -12.80
N ILE A 182 2.03 -13.97 -11.96
CA ILE A 182 0.64 -13.81 -12.41
C ILE A 182 0.50 -12.54 -13.28
N ILE A 183 1.00 -11.40 -12.83
CA ILE A 183 0.92 -10.14 -13.60
C ILE A 183 1.55 -10.32 -14.98
N ILE A 184 2.77 -10.87 -15.06
CA ILE A 184 3.47 -11.05 -16.34
C ILE A 184 2.68 -11.98 -17.26
N THR A 185 2.16 -13.09 -16.73
CA THR A 185 1.37 -14.05 -17.53
C THR A 185 0.12 -13.38 -18.11
N MET A 186 -0.57 -12.57 -17.28
CA MET A 186 -1.77 -11.86 -17.74
C MET A 186 -1.45 -10.77 -18.77
N ILE A 187 -0.35 -10.01 -18.59
CA ILE A 187 0.11 -9.03 -19.58
C ILE A 187 0.34 -9.71 -20.94
N LEU A 188 1.08 -10.83 -20.93
CA LEU A 188 1.35 -11.58 -22.16
C LEU A 188 0.06 -12.00 -22.85
N TYR A 189 -0.94 -12.45 -22.10
CA TYR A 189 -2.24 -12.79 -22.65
C TYR A 189 -2.99 -11.57 -23.21
N VAL A 190 -3.11 -10.49 -22.43
CA VAL A 190 -3.83 -9.27 -22.85
C VAL A 190 -3.23 -8.70 -24.15
N PHE A 191 -1.90 -8.76 -24.29
CA PHE A 191 -1.23 -8.25 -25.51
C PHE A 191 -1.52 -9.05 -26.79
N THR A 192 -2.09 -10.25 -26.67
CA THR A 192 -2.56 -11.03 -27.82
C THR A 192 -3.97 -10.66 -28.26
N GLN A 193 -4.68 -9.79 -27.51
CA GLN A 193 -6.07 -9.44 -27.77
C GLN A 193 -6.18 -8.15 -28.61
N ASP A 194 -7.25 -8.06 -29.39
CA ASP A 194 -7.56 -6.89 -30.20
C ASP A 194 -7.84 -5.66 -29.30
N GLY A 195 -7.31 -4.50 -29.69
CA GLY A 195 -7.43 -3.25 -28.91
C GLY A 195 -6.35 -3.04 -27.85
N ALA A 196 -5.61 -4.07 -27.45
CA ALA A 196 -4.58 -3.96 -26.40
C ALA A 196 -3.53 -2.87 -26.70
N MET A 197 -3.09 -2.77 -27.96
CA MET A 197 -2.03 -1.84 -28.35
C MET A 197 -2.46 -0.37 -28.28
N GLU A 198 -3.77 -0.08 -28.43
CA GLU A 198 -4.32 1.26 -28.20
C GLU A 198 -4.16 1.64 -26.71
N GLY A 199 -4.48 0.73 -25.79
CA GLY A 199 -4.27 0.93 -24.35
C GLY A 199 -2.79 1.08 -23.97
N VAL A 200 -1.88 0.34 -24.61
CA VAL A 200 -0.42 0.52 -24.42
C VAL A 200 0.00 1.93 -24.81
N ARG A 201 -0.53 2.46 -25.91
CA ARG A 201 -0.22 3.84 -26.35
C ARG A 201 -0.71 4.88 -25.35
N GLU A 202 -1.96 4.77 -24.90
CA GLU A 202 -2.52 5.67 -23.86
C GLU A 202 -1.70 5.63 -22.58
N TYR A 203 -1.19 4.47 -22.19
CA TYR A 203 -0.41 4.28 -20.98
C TYR A 203 1.03 4.79 -21.10
N LEU A 204 1.65 4.77 -22.28
CA LEU A 204 3.08 5.06 -22.46
C LEU A 204 3.39 6.34 -23.24
N LEU A 205 2.44 6.89 -24.00
CA LEU A 205 2.65 8.13 -24.77
C LEU A 205 2.03 9.33 -24.02
N PRO A 206 2.86 10.18 -23.39
CA PRO A 206 2.36 11.26 -22.56
C PRO A 206 1.81 12.43 -23.38
N ASP A 207 0.63 12.88 -22.98
CA ASP A 207 0.10 14.20 -23.38
C ASP A 207 0.31 15.18 -22.20
N PHE A 208 1.36 15.99 -22.30
CA PHE A 208 1.71 16.95 -21.26
C PHE A 208 0.69 18.08 -21.08
N SER A 209 -0.22 18.28 -22.03
CA SER A 209 -1.31 19.27 -21.90
C SER A 209 -2.33 18.87 -20.83
N ARG A 210 -2.38 17.59 -20.45
CA ARG A 210 -3.25 17.07 -19.37
C ARG A 210 -2.71 17.30 -17.98
N ILE A 211 -1.48 17.83 -17.81
CA ILE A 211 -0.92 18.08 -16.49
C ILE A 211 -1.61 19.29 -15.87
N THR A 212 -2.40 19.01 -14.84
CA THR A 212 -3.05 20.01 -13.99
C THR A 212 -2.46 19.98 -12.59
N THR A 213 -2.78 21.00 -11.79
CA THR A 213 -2.42 21.03 -10.37
C THR A 213 -3.03 19.82 -9.63
N ASP A 214 -4.30 19.52 -9.92
CA ASP A 214 -5.03 18.41 -9.30
C ASP A 214 -4.38 17.06 -9.63
N LEU A 215 -3.92 16.85 -10.87
CA LEU A 215 -3.18 15.65 -11.26
C LEU A 215 -1.90 15.49 -10.44
N ILE A 216 -1.13 16.58 -10.25
CA ILE A 216 0.11 16.54 -9.46
C ILE A 216 -0.21 16.16 -8.00
N PHE A 217 -1.27 16.70 -7.43
CA PHE A 217 -1.68 16.39 -6.06
C PHE A 217 -2.18 14.97 -5.90
N SER A 218 -3.00 14.51 -6.83
CA SER A 218 -3.48 13.14 -6.84
C SER A 218 -2.31 12.15 -6.96
N ALA A 219 -1.35 12.42 -7.84
CA ALA A 219 -0.16 11.58 -8.01
C ALA A 219 0.73 11.55 -6.76
N MET A 220 0.86 12.69 -6.04
CA MET A 220 1.58 12.73 -4.78
C MET A 220 0.86 11.96 -3.68
N GLY A 221 -0.45 12.12 -3.53
CA GLY A 221 -1.27 11.33 -2.60
C GLY A 221 -1.15 9.82 -2.88
N GLN A 222 -1.19 9.45 -4.17
CA GLN A 222 -0.98 8.07 -4.60
C GLN A 222 0.42 7.54 -4.24
N ALA A 223 1.46 8.35 -4.35
CA ALA A 223 2.82 7.95 -3.98
C ALA A 223 2.94 7.70 -2.45
N PHE A 224 2.31 8.53 -1.61
CA PHE A 224 2.26 8.32 -0.16
C PHE A 224 1.50 7.04 0.20
N PHE A 225 0.34 6.83 -0.40
CA PHE A 225 -0.48 5.65 -0.17
C PHE A 225 0.24 4.38 -0.61
N SER A 226 0.80 4.38 -1.83
CA SER A 226 1.51 3.23 -2.41
C SER A 226 2.70 2.82 -1.55
N LEU A 227 3.56 3.76 -1.17
CA LEU A 227 4.73 3.49 -0.36
C LEU A 227 4.44 3.28 1.14
N SER A 228 3.18 3.32 1.57
CA SER A 228 2.76 3.18 2.98
C SER A 228 3.44 4.19 3.91
N LEU A 229 3.62 5.44 3.46
CA LEU A 229 4.26 6.51 4.23
C LEU A 229 3.27 7.21 5.18
N GLY A 230 3.78 7.79 6.27
CA GLY A 230 2.99 8.59 7.19
C GLY A 230 2.17 7.79 8.22
N MET A 231 2.02 6.48 8.04
CA MET A 231 1.27 5.61 8.95
C MET A 231 2.14 4.80 9.93
N GLY A 232 3.45 5.02 9.93
CA GLY A 232 4.38 4.32 10.82
C GLY A 232 4.72 2.87 10.44
N ALA A 233 4.27 2.40 9.27
CA ALA A 233 4.59 1.05 8.80
C ALA A 233 6.10 0.87 8.58
N LEU A 234 6.74 1.82 7.91
CA LEU A 234 8.18 1.76 7.68
C LEU A 234 9.01 2.08 8.92
N ILE A 235 8.49 2.87 9.88
CA ILE A 235 9.10 3.00 11.22
C ILE A 235 9.07 1.64 11.92
N THR A 236 7.93 0.94 11.91
CA THR A 236 7.78 -0.38 12.50
C THR A 236 8.73 -1.39 11.85
N TYR A 237 8.75 -1.49 10.53
CA TYR A 237 9.62 -2.41 9.79
C TYR A 237 11.10 -2.05 9.92
N GLY A 238 11.43 -0.76 9.92
CA GLY A 238 12.76 -0.24 10.19
C GLY A 238 13.28 -0.63 11.57
N SER A 239 12.39 -0.70 12.57
CA SER A 239 12.76 -1.08 13.93
C SER A 239 13.26 -2.54 14.07
N TYR A 240 12.98 -3.38 13.09
CA TYR A 240 13.48 -4.77 13.01
C TYR A 240 14.76 -4.90 12.17
N LEU A 241 15.26 -3.79 11.56
CA LEU A 241 16.47 -3.81 10.74
C LEU A 241 17.75 -3.96 11.57
N SER A 242 18.70 -4.69 11.04
CA SER A 242 20.07 -4.70 11.55
C SER A 242 20.77 -3.37 11.30
N LYS A 243 21.65 -2.95 12.24
CA LYS A 243 22.48 -1.74 12.06
C LYS A 243 23.42 -1.81 10.85
N LYS A 244 23.77 -3.02 10.39
CA LYS A 244 24.66 -3.25 9.25
C LYS A 244 24.01 -2.95 7.90
N GLU A 245 22.69 -2.80 7.84
CA GLU A 245 21.95 -2.60 6.61
C GLU A 245 22.08 -1.16 6.08
N ASN A 246 22.27 -1.04 4.77
CA ASN A 246 22.30 0.24 4.07
C ASN A 246 20.87 0.73 3.80
N ILE A 247 20.33 1.61 4.66
CA ILE A 247 18.95 2.10 4.57
C ILE A 247 18.66 2.79 3.22
N PRO A 248 19.46 3.74 2.71
CA PRO A 248 19.21 4.35 1.39
C PRO A 248 19.09 3.31 0.27
N GLN A 249 19.96 2.29 0.28
CA GLN A 249 19.92 1.23 -0.72
C GLN A 249 18.68 0.34 -0.56
N LEU A 250 18.29 -0.01 0.67
CA LEU A 250 17.06 -0.76 0.94
C LEU A 250 15.81 0.01 0.50
N ALA A 251 15.74 1.30 0.86
CA ALA A 251 14.65 2.18 0.45
C ALA A 251 14.56 2.27 -1.09
N ALA A 252 15.69 2.40 -1.78
CA ALA A 252 15.71 2.42 -3.24
C ALA A 252 15.16 1.12 -3.85
N PHE A 253 15.53 -0.06 -3.32
CA PHE A 253 14.99 -1.33 -3.79
C PHE A 253 13.49 -1.46 -3.52
N VAL A 254 13.00 -1.01 -2.37
CA VAL A 254 11.56 -1.02 -2.04
C VAL A 254 10.80 -0.10 -2.98
N THR A 255 11.28 1.14 -3.17
CA THR A 255 10.66 2.11 -4.08
C THR A 255 10.63 1.59 -5.52
N LEU A 256 11.74 1.02 -6.01
CA LEU A 256 11.80 0.43 -7.35
C LEU A 256 10.87 -0.76 -7.52
N ALA A 257 10.74 -1.61 -6.50
CA ALA A 257 9.81 -2.74 -6.54
C ALA A 257 8.35 -2.27 -6.55
N ASP A 258 8.01 -1.27 -5.74
CA ASP A 258 6.67 -0.67 -5.70
C ASP A 258 6.30 -0.06 -7.05
N VAL A 259 7.15 0.84 -7.57
CA VAL A 259 6.96 1.48 -8.87
C VAL A 259 6.92 0.45 -10.00
N GLY A 260 7.81 -0.55 -9.97
CA GLY A 260 7.85 -1.61 -10.98
C GLY A 260 6.54 -2.39 -11.05
N ILE A 261 5.94 -2.72 -9.90
CA ILE A 261 4.66 -3.43 -9.86
C ILE A 261 3.50 -2.51 -10.22
N ALA A 262 3.49 -1.25 -9.78
CA ALA A 262 2.50 -0.28 -10.24
C ALA A 262 2.55 -0.11 -11.77
N PHE A 263 3.75 -0.01 -12.33
CA PHE A 263 3.96 0.06 -13.78
C PHE A 263 3.44 -1.19 -14.51
N LEU A 264 3.76 -2.39 -14.02
CA LEU A 264 3.26 -3.63 -14.59
C LEU A 264 1.73 -3.75 -14.46
N ALA A 265 1.16 -3.33 -13.34
CA ALA A 265 -0.29 -3.33 -13.15
C ALA A 265 -0.99 -2.36 -14.11
N GLY A 266 -0.43 -1.16 -14.34
CA GLY A 266 -0.92 -0.24 -15.37
C GLY A 266 -0.82 -0.84 -16.77
N LEU A 267 0.30 -1.52 -17.07
CA LEU A 267 0.51 -2.21 -18.35
C LEU A 267 -0.41 -3.44 -18.54
N LEU A 268 -0.98 -3.98 -17.46
CA LEU A 268 -2.02 -5.00 -17.52
C LEU A 268 -3.41 -4.36 -17.70
N ILE A 269 -3.76 -3.44 -16.82
CA ILE A 269 -5.15 -2.99 -16.65
C ILE A 269 -5.56 -2.00 -17.73
N ILE A 270 -4.70 -1.04 -18.11
CA ILE A 270 -5.06 -0.07 -19.15
C ILE A 270 -5.27 -0.75 -20.50
N PRO A 271 -4.36 -1.62 -21.01
CA PRO A 271 -4.66 -2.39 -22.21
C PRO A 271 -5.89 -3.29 -22.10
N ALA A 272 -6.13 -3.94 -20.94
CA ALA A 272 -7.32 -4.77 -20.74
C ALA A 272 -8.62 -3.97 -20.84
N MET A 273 -8.65 -2.69 -20.41
CA MET A 273 -9.78 -1.80 -20.64
C MET A 273 -10.08 -1.61 -22.15
N TYR A 274 -9.04 -1.34 -22.94
CA TYR A 274 -9.19 -1.14 -24.37
C TYR A 274 -9.60 -2.44 -25.10
N VAL A 275 -9.16 -3.61 -24.60
CA VAL A 275 -9.67 -4.91 -25.05
C VAL A 275 -11.16 -5.04 -24.72
N ALA A 276 -11.60 -4.67 -23.51
CA ALA A 276 -13.01 -4.68 -23.13
C ALA A 276 -13.83 -3.76 -24.04
N ARG A 277 -13.32 -2.56 -24.35
CA ARG A 277 -13.94 -1.63 -25.29
C ARG A 277 -14.07 -2.23 -26.70
N SER A 278 -13.04 -2.89 -27.22
CA SER A 278 -13.08 -3.55 -28.53
C SER A 278 -14.08 -4.71 -28.57
N ALA A 279 -14.34 -5.33 -27.41
CA ALA A 279 -15.36 -6.36 -27.24
C ALA A 279 -16.78 -5.80 -27.04
N GLY A 280 -16.97 -4.47 -27.12
CA GLY A 280 -18.27 -3.81 -27.02
C GLY A 280 -18.72 -3.50 -25.59
N ILE A 281 -17.85 -3.62 -24.60
CA ILE A 281 -18.14 -3.23 -23.21
C ILE A 281 -17.98 -1.72 -23.08
N GLU A 282 -19.00 -1.05 -22.54
CA GLU A 282 -19.01 0.38 -22.34
C GLU A 282 -18.17 0.73 -21.10
N ILE A 283 -17.01 1.33 -21.31
CA ILE A 283 -16.05 1.71 -20.25
C ILE A 283 -16.10 3.19 -19.92
N PHE A 284 -16.59 4.02 -20.82
CA PHE A 284 -16.72 5.47 -20.63
C PHE A 284 -18.18 5.88 -20.83
N VAL A 285 -18.65 6.77 -19.95
CA VAL A 285 -19.91 7.50 -20.11
C VAL A 285 -19.52 8.96 -20.40
N GLY A 286 -19.56 9.34 -21.69
CA GLY A 286 -18.93 10.57 -22.18
C GLY A 286 -17.41 10.46 -22.12
N ASP A 287 -16.75 11.48 -21.54
CA ASP A 287 -15.30 11.52 -21.36
C ASP A 287 -14.84 10.99 -19.99
N GLN A 288 -15.76 10.45 -19.17
CA GLN A 288 -15.44 9.94 -17.83
C GLN A 288 -15.62 8.43 -17.78
N LEU A 289 -14.75 7.75 -17.00
CA LEU A 289 -14.97 6.36 -16.62
C LEU A 289 -16.32 6.24 -15.92
N ALA A 290 -17.05 5.17 -16.23
CA ALA A 290 -18.37 4.89 -15.66
C ALA A 290 -18.35 4.94 -14.11
N SER A 291 -17.27 4.46 -13.46
CA SER A 291 -16.90 4.77 -12.08
C SER A 291 -15.48 4.25 -11.78
N SER A 292 -14.80 4.85 -10.80
CA SER A 292 -13.44 4.42 -10.41
C SER A 292 -13.40 3.03 -9.75
N THR A 293 -14.46 2.64 -9.06
CA THR A 293 -14.63 1.30 -8.47
C THR A 293 -14.98 0.27 -9.56
N ASP A 294 -15.61 0.72 -10.63
CA ASP A 294 -16.15 -0.11 -11.69
C ASP A 294 -15.05 -0.72 -12.57
N LEU A 295 -13.89 -0.05 -12.67
CA LEU A 295 -12.81 -0.53 -13.52
C LEU A 295 -12.39 -1.97 -13.20
N VAL A 296 -12.12 -2.26 -11.94
CA VAL A 296 -11.61 -3.57 -11.51
C VAL A 296 -12.74 -4.54 -11.15
N PHE A 297 -13.83 -4.04 -10.57
CA PHE A 297 -14.90 -4.88 -10.04
C PHE A 297 -16.13 -5.02 -10.97
N GLN A 298 -16.17 -4.31 -12.11
CA GLN A 298 -17.24 -4.43 -13.11
C GLN A 298 -16.69 -4.66 -14.51
N ILE A 299 -15.75 -3.82 -14.99
CA ILE A 299 -15.25 -3.90 -16.35
C ILE A 299 -14.42 -5.16 -16.57
N LEU A 300 -13.52 -5.51 -15.66
CA LEU A 300 -12.70 -6.71 -15.83
C LEU A 300 -13.49 -8.02 -15.71
N PRO A 301 -14.42 -8.20 -14.75
CA PRO A 301 -15.32 -9.36 -14.76
C PRO A 301 -16.12 -9.46 -16.05
N ALA A 302 -16.70 -8.34 -16.54
CA ALA A 302 -17.44 -8.33 -17.80
C ALA A 302 -16.56 -8.74 -18.99
N LEU A 303 -15.29 -8.34 -19.02
CA LEU A 303 -14.32 -8.79 -20.02
C LEU A 303 -14.08 -10.30 -19.90
N PHE A 304 -13.84 -10.84 -18.71
CA PHE A 304 -13.60 -12.27 -18.50
C PHE A 304 -14.82 -13.10 -18.87
N HIS A 305 -16.02 -12.64 -18.55
CA HIS A 305 -17.27 -13.28 -18.96
C HIS A 305 -17.47 -13.22 -20.49
N THR A 306 -17.06 -12.14 -21.16
CA THR A 306 -17.14 -12.01 -22.62
C THR A 306 -16.16 -12.94 -23.34
N ILE A 307 -14.92 -13.07 -22.80
CA ILE A 307 -13.96 -14.08 -23.29
C ILE A 307 -14.56 -15.48 -23.13
N GLY A 308 -15.23 -15.72 -22.00
CA GLY A 308 -16.02 -16.92 -21.75
C GLY A 308 -15.22 -18.22 -21.67
N GLY A 309 -15.92 -19.32 -21.48
CA GLY A 309 -15.34 -20.66 -21.41
C GLY A 309 -14.29 -20.82 -20.29
N PHE A 310 -13.44 -21.82 -20.43
CA PHE A 310 -12.40 -22.11 -19.43
C PHE A 310 -11.32 -21.01 -19.36
N ILE A 311 -11.06 -20.30 -20.46
CA ILE A 311 -10.04 -19.23 -20.49
C ILE A 311 -10.53 -18.04 -19.68
N GLY A 312 -11.75 -17.57 -19.91
CA GLY A 312 -12.33 -16.42 -19.20
C GLY A 312 -12.34 -16.63 -17.68
N VAL A 313 -12.90 -17.77 -17.23
CA VAL A 313 -12.92 -18.06 -15.77
C VAL A 313 -11.53 -18.18 -15.19
N THR A 314 -10.58 -18.78 -15.90
CA THR A 314 -9.20 -18.91 -15.41
C THR A 314 -8.56 -17.53 -15.23
N LEU A 315 -8.72 -16.63 -16.21
CA LEU A 315 -8.20 -15.26 -16.12
C LEU A 315 -8.82 -14.49 -14.96
N GLY A 316 -10.13 -14.56 -14.79
CA GLY A 316 -10.84 -13.89 -13.71
C GLY A 316 -10.40 -14.39 -12.33
N VAL A 317 -10.41 -15.71 -12.11
CA VAL A 317 -9.94 -16.33 -10.86
C VAL A 317 -8.49 -15.93 -10.57
N VAL A 318 -7.60 -16.06 -11.56
CA VAL A 318 -6.17 -15.71 -11.39
C VAL A 318 -5.99 -14.23 -11.08
N PHE A 319 -6.74 -13.34 -11.74
CA PHE A 319 -6.70 -11.90 -11.48
C PHE A 319 -7.16 -11.55 -10.07
N PHE A 320 -8.31 -12.05 -9.63
CA PHE A 320 -8.83 -11.75 -8.30
C PHE A 320 -8.05 -12.43 -7.18
N LEU A 321 -7.43 -13.58 -7.42
CA LEU A 321 -6.44 -14.15 -6.51
C LEU A 321 -5.19 -13.27 -6.39
N LEU A 322 -4.68 -12.74 -7.51
CA LEU A 322 -3.59 -11.76 -7.52
C LEU A 322 -3.93 -10.54 -6.66
N LEU A 323 -5.13 -9.98 -6.86
CA LEU A 323 -5.62 -8.82 -6.11
C LEU A 323 -5.74 -9.13 -4.61
N SER A 324 -6.26 -10.33 -4.28
CA SER A 324 -6.38 -10.80 -2.89
C SER A 324 -5.00 -10.99 -2.22
N ILE A 325 -4.03 -11.55 -2.94
CA ILE A 325 -2.65 -11.72 -2.45
C ILE A 325 -1.99 -10.34 -2.21
N ALA A 326 -2.18 -9.40 -3.13
CA ALA A 326 -1.70 -8.04 -2.97
C ALA A 326 -2.31 -7.36 -1.74
N ALA A 327 -3.64 -7.47 -1.59
CA ALA A 327 -4.35 -6.96 -0.43
C ALA A 327 -3.87 -7.57 0.89
N LEU A 328 -3.68 -8.89 0.94
CA LEU A 328 -3.25 -9.59 2.16
C LEU A 328 -1.87 -9.11 2.65
N LYS A 329 -0.94 -8.83 1.75
CA LYS A 329 0.37 -8.28 2.13
C LYS A 329 0.24 -6.91 2.80
N SER A 330 -0.60 -6.03 2.28
CA SER A 330 -0.85 -4.71 2.86
C SER A 330 -1.60 -4.81 4.19
N THR A 331 -2.58 -5.71 4.34
CA THR A 331 -3.26 -5.90 5.63
C THR A 331 -2.32 -6.42 6.72
N ILE A 332 -1.35 -7.26 6.37
CA ILE A 332 -0.30 -7.73 7.29
C ILE A 332 0.51 -6.53 7.82
N SER A 333 0.99 -5.65 6.96
CA SER A 333 1.79 -4.50 7.38
C SER A 333 0.98 -3.49 8.18
N LEU A 334 -0.26 -3.22 7.77
CA LEU A 334 -1.17 -2.33 8.49
C LEU A 334 -1.49 -2.85 9.90
N LEU A 335 -1.70 -4.16 10.08
CA LEU A 335 -1.97 -4.75 11.39
C LEU A 335 -0.71 -4.80 12.28
N GLU A 336 0.48 -4.97 11.70
CA GLU A 336 1.73 -5.02 12.45
C GLU A 336 2.01 -3.70 13.22
N VAL A 337 1.60 -2.54 12.66
CA VAL A 337 1.80 -1.23 13.29
C VAL A 337 1.13 -1.15 14.67
N PRO A 338 -0.19 -1.30 14.80
CA PRO A 338 -0.85 -1.28 16.12
C PRO A 338 -0.48 -2.48 16.99
N VAL A 339 -0.18 -3.64 16.42
CA VAL A 339 0.28 -4.81 17.21
C VAL A 339 1.63 -4.52 17.84
N SER A 340 2.59 -3.96 17.10
CA SER A 340 3.89 -3.57 17.65
C SER A 340 3.75 -2.51 18.75
N TYR A 341 2.79 -1.58 18.61
CA TYR A 341 2.48 -0.59 19.64
C TYR A 341 2.01 -1.26 20.94
N VAL A 342 1.08 -2.20 20.87
CA VAL A 342 0.57 -2.92 22.05
C VAL A 342 1.66 -3.76 22.71
N ILE A 343 2.51 -4.44 21.95
CA ILE A 343 3.65 -5.22 22.45
C ILE A 343 4.63 -4.33 23.21
N ASP A 344 5.03 -3.21 22.61
CA ASP A 344 6.10 -2.37 23.16
C ASP A 344 5.66 -1.52 24.36
N GLU A 345 4.46 -0.92 24.28
CA GLU A 345 3.98 0.02 25.31
C GLU A 345 3.28 -0.69 26.45
N HIS A 346 2.54 -1.78 26.17
CA HIS A 346 1.75 -2.50 27.18
C HIS A 346 2.38 -3.84 27.60
N LYS A 347 3.49 -4.26 26.97
CA LYS A 347 4.20 -5.51 27.28
C LYS A 347 3.33 -6.77 27.15
N ILE A 348 2.33 -6.74 26.28
CA ILE A 348 1.46 -7.87 26.00
C ILE A 348 2.15 -8.79 25.00
N GLU A 349 2.03 -10.11 25.23
CA GLU A 349 2.54 -11.14 24.32
C GLU A 349 2.01 -10.95 22.89
N ARG A 350 2.86 -11.21 21.87
CA ARG A 350 2.56 -10.99 20.46
C ARG A 350 1.25 -11.64 20.00
N SER A 351 1.04 -12.90 20.32
CA SER A 351 -0.17 -13.62 19.91
C SER A 351 -1.43 -12.96 20.46
N LYS A 352 -1.42 -12.62 21.76
CA LYS A 352 -2.54 -11.93 22.40
C LYS A 352 -2.76 -10.53 21.83
N SER A 353 -1.67 -9.79 21.56
CA SER A 353 -1.74 -8.46 20.95
C SER A 353 -2.33 -8.54 19.53
N ALA A 354 -1.91 -9.50 18.71
CA ALA A 354 -2.41 -9.70 17.36
C ALA A 354 -3.93 -10.00 17.35
N TRP A 355 -4.38 -10.89 18.25
CA TRP A 355 -5.80 -11.19 18.37
C TRP A 355 -6.60 -10.01 18.93
N PHE A 356 -6.12 -9.36 19.99
CA PHE A 356 -6.83 -8.23 20.60
C PHE A 356 -7.01 -7.07 19.59
N VAL A 357 -5.93 -6.64 18.97
CA VAL A 357 -5.96 -5.54 17.98
C VAL A 357 -6.73 -5.98 16.74
N GLY A 358 -6.45 -7.17 16.21
CA GLY A 358 -7.07 -7.68 15.00
C GLY A 358 -8.59 -7.83 15.14
N LEU A 359 -9.08 -8.32 16.28
CA LEU A 359 -10.52 -8.38 16.55
C LEU A 359 -11.14 -7.00 16.69
N GLY A 360 -10.44 -6.04 17.35
CA GLY A 360 -10.89 -4.65 17.43
C GLY A 360 -11.06 -4.02 16.05
N VAL A 361 -10.07 -4.19 15.17
CA VAL A 361 -10.15 -3.72 13.76
C VAL A 361 -11.29 -4.45 13.02
N THR A 362 -11.45 -5.76 13.21
CA THR A 362 -12.50 -6.54 12.57
C THR A 362 -13.90 -6.02 12.93
N ILE A 363 -14.12 -5.62 14.19
CA ILE A 363 -15.40 -5.02 14.61
C ILE A 363 -15.67 -3.74 13.81
N ILE A 364 -14.68 -2.85 13.66
CA ILE A 364 -14.84 -1.63 12.87
C ILE A 364 -15.08 -2.00 11.38
N SER A 365 -14.38 -3.00 10.85
CA SER A 365 -14.58 -3.49 9.47
C SER A 365 -15.99 -3.99 9.25
N VAL A 366 -16.57 -4.72 10.21
CA VAL A 366 -17.97 -5.19 10.14
C VAL A 366 -18.93 -4.00 10.12
N ILE A 367 -18.73 -2.98 10.93
CA ILE A 367 -19.56 -1.76 10.89
C ILE A 367 -19.50 -1.10 9.50
N ILE A 368 -18.30 -0.98 8.91
CA ILE A 368 -18.11 -0.44 7.57
C ILE A 368 -18.76 -1.34 6.51
N ALA A 369 -18.68 -2.66 6.67
CA ALA A 369 -19.28 -3.62 5.74
C ALA A 369 -20.80 -3.43 5.59
N PHE A 370 -21.49 -3.03 6.67
CA PHE A 370 -22.92 -2.69 6.64
C PHE A 370 -23.20 -1.26 6.17
N ARG A 371 -22.17 -0.39 6.10
CA ARG A 371 -22.29 1.01 5.69
C ARG A 371 -21.13 1.35 4.75
N THR A 372 -21.14 0.79 3.55
CA THR A 372 -20.03 0.94 2.57
C THR A 372 -19.76 2.38 2.16
N SER A 373 -20.74 3.30 2.33
CA SER A 373 -20.53 4.74 2.15
C SER A 373 -19.44 5.34 3.07
N LEU A 374 -19.16 4.70 4.21
CA LEU A 374 -18.08 5.11 5.10
C LEU A 374 -16.68 4.87 4.50
N ILE A 375 -16.53 3.95 3.53
CA ILE A 375 -15.24 3.66 2.87
C ILE A 375 -14.65 4.94 2.27
N GLY A 376 -15.44 5.70 1.51
CA GLY A 376 -14.99 6.94 0.90
C GLY A 376 -14.58 7.99 1.94
N SER A 377 -15.39 8.20 2.99
CA SER A 377 -15.08 9.16 4.04
C SER A 377 -13.83 8.79 4.83
N PHE A 378 -13.65 7.50 5.14
CA PHE A 378 -12.48 7.02 5.87
C PHE A 378 -11.22 7.05 5.00
N SER A 379 -11.33 6.71 3.71
CA SER A 379 -10.24 6.86 2.76
C SER A 379 -9.78 8.32 2.68
N TYR A 380 -10.71 9.26 2.51
CA TYR A 380 -10.38 10.67 2.44
C TYR A 380 -9.67 11.17 3.70
N ILE A 381 -10.21 10.88 4.90
CA ILE A 381 -9.65 11.38 6.16
C ILE A 381 -8.30 10.73 6.49
N PHE A 382 -8.19 9.41 6.38
CA PHE A 382 -7.04 8.67 6.90
C PHE A 382 -5.99 8.35 5.84
N SER A 383 -6.37 8.23 4.54
CA SER A 383 -5.43 8.03 3.46
C SER A 383 -5.06 9.34 2.77
N ASP A 384 -6.03 10.07 2.20
CA ASP A 384 -5.72 11.22 1.34
C ASP A 384 -5.19 12.42 2.14
N LEU A 385 -5.69 12.64 3.36
CA LEU A 385 -5.20 13.67 4.27
C LEU A 385 -4.24 13.12 5.34
N GLY A 386 -4.59 12.00 5.95
CA GLY A 386 -3.90 11.49 7.14
C GLY A 386 -2.47 11.07 6.87
N LEU A 387 -2.19 10.41 5.75
CA LEU A 387 -0.84 9.96 5.39
C LEU A 387 0.09 11.14 5.03
N PRO A 388 -0.30 12.10 4.19
CA PRO A 388 0.52 13.29 3.96
C PRO A 388 0.80 14.09 5.24
N ILE A 389 -0.19 14.27 6.12
CA ILE A 389 0.01 14.92 7.43
C ILE A 389 1.09 14.18 8.25
N GLY A 390 1.00 12.84 8.34
CA GLY A 390 2.00 12.02 9.00
C GLY A 390 3.40 12.21 8.39
N GLY A 391 3.49 12.17 7.07
CA GLY A 391 4.75 12.39 6.33
C GLY A 391 5.34 13.78 6.54
N LEU A 392 4.51 14.82 6.53
CA LEU A 392 4.93 16.18 6.84
C LEU A 392 5.54 16.28 8.25
N LEU A 393 4.85 15.75 9.25
CA LEU A 393 5.30 15.76 10.63
C LEU A 393 6.60 14.96 10.84
N ILE A 394 6.80 13.87 10.10
CA ILE A 394 8.06 13.11 10.08
C ILE A 394 9.21 13.95 9.49
N CYS A 395 8.97 14.66 8.39
CA CYS A 395 9.95 15.57 7.81
C CYS A 395 10.35 16.66 8.82
N LEU A 396 9.37 17.30 9.44
CA LEU A 396 9.59 18.34 10.47
C LEU A 396 10.33 17.78 11.70
N PHE A 397 10.03 16.54 12.11
CA PHE A 397 10.75 15.88 13.19
C PHE A 397 12.24 15.74 12.90
N ILE A 398 12.60 15.23 11.73
CA ILE A 398 14.03 15.07 11.38
C ILE A 398 14.69 16.43 11.19
N ALA A 399 14.00 17.40 10.57
CA ALA A 399 14.57 18.71 10.30
C ALA A 399 14.90 19.50 11.58
N PHE A 400 13.99 19.50 12.55
CA PHE A 400 14.05 20.43 13.67
C PHE A 400 14.33 19.77 15.03
N VAL A 401 14.07 18.46 15.19
CA VAL A 401 14.15 17.77 16.49
C VAL A 401 15.27 16.74 16.53
N TRP A 402 15.24 15.73 15.66
CA TRP A 402 16.27 14.70 15.64
C TRP A 402 17.59 15.19 15.03
N LYS A 403 17.53 16.21 14.19
CA LYS A 403 18.64 16.91 13.54
C LYS A 403 19.44 16.04 12.56
N LYS A 404 20.03 16.73 11.59
CA LYS A 404 20.80 16.13 10.47
C LYS A 404 21.90 15.20 10.96
N GLU A 405 22.68 15.63 11.94
CA GLU A 405 23.85 14.90 12.42
C GLU A 405 23.48 13.54 12.99
N GLN A 406 22.41 13.47 13.79
CA GLN A 406 21.95 12.22 14.38
C GLN A 406 21.40 11.26 13.33
N ALA A 407 20.65 11.77 12.36
CA ALA A 407 20.13 10.96 11.25
C ALA A 407 21.29 10.40 10.39
N PHE A 408 22.31 11.21 10.09
CA PHE A 408 23.50 10.72 9.34
C PHE A 408 24.34 9.75 10.16
N ASN A 409 24.51 9.95 11.47
CA ASN A 409 25.20 9.00 12.33
C ASN A 409 24.49 7.63 12.34
N GLU A 410 23.17 7.62 12.32
CA GLU A 410 22.43 6.37 12.18
C GLU A 410 22.63 5.72 10.81
N LEU A 411 22.55 6.47 9.74
CA LEU A 411 22.75 5.96 8.38
C LEU A 411 24.16 5.43 8.13
N GLU A 412 25.17 6.04 8.78
CA GLU A 412 26.58 5.68 8.65
C GLU A 412 26.89 4.26 9.11
N HIS A 413 26.09 3.68 10.04
CA HIS A 413 26.26 2.29 10.48
C HIS A 413 26.21 1.28 9.31
N GLY A 414 25.32 1.49 8.35
CA GLY A 414 25.18 0.61 7.17
C GLY A 414 25.78 1.20 5.88
N PHE A 415 26.22 2.45 5.91
CA PHE A 415 26.85 3.15 4.78
C PHE A 415 28.00 4.06 5.26
N PRO A 416 29.17 3.51 5.56
CA PRO A 416 30.27 4.23 6.26
C PRO A 416 30.75 5.52 5.60
N ARG A 417 30.58 5.69 4.29
CA ARG A 417 30.97 6.91 3.53
C ARG A 417 29.78 7.76 3.12
N ILE A 418 28.65 7.65 3.79
CA ILE A 418 27.43 8.37 3.39
C ILE A 418 27.65 9.89 3.40
N LYS A 419 28.39 10.43 4.38
CA LYS A 419 28.66 11.87 4.53
C LYS A 419 29.44 12.46 3.37
N GLU A 420 30.24 11.65 2.67
CA GLU A 420 31.02 12.04 1.49
C GLU A 420 30.21 11.91 0.18
N SER A 421 29.08 11.24 0.23
CA SER A 421 28.26 10.94 -0.95
C SER A 421 27.40 12.14 -1.40
N LEU A 422 26.96 12.10 -2.67
CA LEU A 422 25.99 13.06 -3.20
C LEU A 422 24.68 13.02 -2.40
N PHE A 423 24.30 11.85 -1.88
CA PHE A 423 23.12 11.68 -1.05
C PHE A 423 23.14 12.61 0.19
N ALA A 424 24.28 12.77 0.85
CA ALA A 424 24.41 13.65 2.01
C ALA A 424 24.18 15.14 1.70
N LYS A 425 24.36 15.55 0.45
CA LYS A 425 24.10 16.92 -0.01
C LYS A 425 22.64 17.09 -0.44
N VAL A 426 22.08 16.09 -1.10
CA VAL A 426 20.76 16.16 -1.76
C VAL A 426 19.61 15.81 -0.80
N TRP A 427 19.71 14.73 -0.04
CA TRP A 427 18.63 14.25 0.83
C TRP A 427 18.12 15.28 1.86
N PRO A 428 18.99 16.08 2.55
CA PRO A 428 18.51 17.11 3.46
C PRO A 428 17.73 18.23 2.75
N VAL A 429 18.09 18.59 1.52
CA VAL A 429 17.36 19.61 0.76
C VAL A 429 15.93 19.14 0.48
N PHE A 430 15.79 17.89 0.05
CA PHE A 430 14.48 17.32 -0.17
C PHE A 430 13.69 17.23 1.14
N LEU A 431 14.28 16.68 2.18
CA LEU A 431 13.57 16.40 3.43
C LEU A 431 13.21 17.66 4.21
N TYR A 432 14.02 18.72 4.15
CA TYR A 432 13.81 19.95 4.94
C TYR A 432 13.02 21.03 4.20
N VAL A 433 13.05 21.00 2.88
CA VAL A 433 12.46 22.09 2.07
C VAL A 433 11.42 21.52 1.10
N ILE A 434 11.84 20.64 0.19
CA ILE A 434 11.00 20.22 -0.94
C ILE A 434 9.81 19.37 -0.46
N CYS A 435 10.06 18.31 0.33
CA CYS A 435 9.00 17.46 0.81
C CYS A 435 8.00 18.21 1.71
N PRO A 436 8.42 18.96 2.75
CA PRO A 436 7.47 19.71 3.57
C PRO A 436 6.67 20.74 2.77
N ALA A 437 7.30 21.47 1.85
CA ALA A 437 6.61 22.47 1.04
C ALA A 437 5.58 21.83 0.09
N ALA A 438 5.96 20.76 -0.61
CA ALA A 438 5.08 20.05 -1.53
C ALA A 438 3.90 19.39 -0.79
N ILE A 439 4.17 18.74 0.35
CA ILE A 439 3.12 18.08 1.14
C ILE A 439 2.19 19.12 1.78
N ALA A 440 2.74 20.21 2.36
CA ALA A 440 1.93 21.27 2.94
C ALA A 440 1.03 21.95 1.88
N TYR A 441 1.57 22.19 0.69
CA TYR A 441 0.82 22.73 -0.43
C TYR A 441 -0.31 21.76 -0.84
N ASN A 442 -0.04 20.46 -0.95
CA ASN A 442 -1.04 19.43 -1.22
C ASN A 442 -2.17 19.45 -0.19
N ILE A 443 -1.83 19.49 1.10
CA ILE A 443 -2.85 19.52 2.17
C ILE A 443 -3.70 20.80 2.06
N ILE A 444 -3.08 21.96 1.88
CA ILE A 444 -3.78 23.25 1.82
C ILE A 444 -4.72 23.31 0.60
N SER A 445 -4.27 22.82 -0.55
CA SER A 445 -5.09 22.83 -1.79
C SER A 445 -6.34 21.96 -1.71
N ASN A 446 -6.36 20.94 -0.83
CA ASN A 446 -7.57 20.15 -0.59
C ASN A 446 -8.66 20.91 0.20
N PHE A 447 -8.35 22.10 0.77
CA PHE A 447 -9.29 22.92 1.53
C PHE A 447 -9.63 24.25 0.82
N LEU A 448 -8.97 24.58 -0.29
CA LEU A 448 -9.24 25.75 -1.13
C LEU A 448 -10.09 25.38 -2.33
#